data_849537c5ad670969ea26adcf559bbd48
#
_entry.id   849537c5ad670969ea26adcf559bbd48
#
_cell.length_a   1.000
_cell.length_b   1.000
_cell.length_c   1.000
_cell.angle_alpha   90.00
_cell.angle_beta   90.00
_cell.angle_gamma   90.00
#
_symmetry.space_group_name_H-M   'P 1'
#
loop_
_entity.id
_entity.type
_entity.pdbx_description
1 polymer ?
#
loop_
_entity_poly.entity_id
_entity_poly.type
_entity_poly.pdbx_seq_one_letter_code
_entity_poly.pdbx_strand_id
1 'polypeptide(L)'
;MKGEHSVMPDAAVAYYHLPGLFEFYDFYRAFLPLYRRHREYFYDWCDIASLYGVPEGCLWGGGRMGSGNCDPRDVLALTREYGISARLTFSNSLLRPEHLADRGCNRLCRLFAGSAGPQNGVIVHSELLLEHLRSVYPELYLVSSTTKVLTDFAALRQELERPEFRCVVPDFRLNRAFDRLDTLPQALRDKVEFLCNECCDFGCRERRACYEAVSRENLGEGGPVHRCASPDAAGGYRFSRAMENPGFIGVDDIRSTYLPKGFSQFKIEGRSLGSALLLEFLLHYLTRPPYHIHVREALYLDNGLDLF
;
A
#
# COMPACT_ATOMS: atom_id res chain seq x y z
N MET A 1 9.74 38.22 33.51
CA MET A 1 10.21 37.51 32.32
C MET A 1 9.25 36.36 32.10
N LYS A 2 8.35 36.44 31.10
CA LYS A 2 7.41 35.39 30.73
C LYS A 2 8.18 34.44 29.84
N GLY A 3 8.28 33.16 30.25
CA GLY A 3 8.89 32.14 29.43
C GLY A 3 8.05 31.90 28.18
N GLU A 4 8.65 32.09 27.02
CA GLU A 4 8.11 31.70 25.74
C GLU A 4 8.08 30.15 25.73
N HIS A 5 6.90 29.59 25.83
CA HIS A 5 6.67 28.19 25.47
C HIS A 5 6.90 28.08 23.94
N SER A 6 8.09 27.66 23.56
CA SER A 6 8.38 27.17 22.22
C SER A 6 7.41 26.02 21.94
N VAL A 7 6.40 26.28 21.13
CA VAL A 7 5.59 25.22 20.52
C VAL A 7 6.52 24.44 19.61
N MET A 8 6.89 23.23 20.05
CA MET A 8 7.59 22.29 19.17
C MET A 8 6.71 22.10 17.94
N PRO A 9 7.25 22.17 16.71
CA PRO A 9 6.47 21.85 15.52
C PRO A 9 5.93 20.41 15.67
N ASP A 10 4.67 20.20 15.30
CA ASP A 10 4.06 18.87 15.30
C ASP A 10 5.05 17.88 14.71
N ALA A 11 5.40 16.85 15.49
CA ALA A 11 6.40 15.88 15.07
C ALA A 11 5.93 15.24 13.77
N ALA A 12 6.75 15.28 12.72
CA ALA A 12 6.41 14.70 11.43
C ALA A 12 6.04 13.22 11.58
N VAL A 13 4.88 12.83 11.06
CA VAL A 13 4.32 11.48 11.19
C VAL A 13 4.50 10.71 9.88
N ALA A 14 4.99 9.47 9.97
CA ALA A 14 4.99 8.52 8.88
C ALA A 14 3.64 7.79 8.82
N TYR A 15 2.93 7.92 7.72
CA TYR A 15 1.67 7.25 7.45
C TYR A 15 1.90 5.99 6.64
N TYR A 16 1.66 4.84 7.26
CA TYR A 16 1.82 3.55 6.59
C TYR A 16 0.55 3.07 5.90
N HIS A 17 0.71 2.56 4.68
CA HIS A 17 -0.31 1.90 3.88
C HIS A 17 0.01 0.42 3.82
N LEU A 18 -0.79 -0.41 4.49
CA LEU A 18 -0.50 -1.83 4.73
C LEU A 18 -1.27 -2.73 3.78
N PRO A 19 -0.68 -3.87 3.34
CA PRO A 19 -1.27 -4.78 2.35
C PRO A 19 -2.31 -5.73 2.95
N GLY A 20 -3.12 -6.35 2.08
CA GLY A 20 -3.92 -7.51 2.42
C GLY A 20 -5.23 -7.22 3.15
N LEU A 21 -5.93 -6.13 2.77
CA LEU A 21 -7.21 -5.71 3.35
C LEU A 21 -8.24 -6.86 3.51
N PHE A 22 -8.32 -7.78 2.55
CA PHE A 22 -9.18 -8.96 2.58
C PHE A 22 -8.42 -10.23 2.93
N GLU A 23 -7.16 -10.34 2.46
CA GLU A 23 -6.30 -11.50 2.63
C GLU A 23 -5.89 -11.71 4.09
N PHE A 24 -5.56 -10.63 4.80
CA PHE A 24 -5.06 -10.69 6.16
C PHE A 24 -6.09 -10.16 7.18
N TYR A 25 -7.38 -10.34 6.92
CA TYR A 25 -8.42 -9.84 7.79
C TYR A 25 -8.29 -10.36 9.23
N ASP A 26 -8.12 -11.66 9.41
CA ASP A 26 -7.99 -12.27 10.75
C ASP A 26 -6.74 -11.80 11.48
N PHE A 27 -5.64 -11.62 10.74
CA PHE A 27 -4.43 -11.03 11.30
C PHE A 27 -4.69 -9.60 11.81
N TYR A 28 -5.36 -8.75 11.03
CA TYR A 28 -5.65 -7.38 11.46
C TYR A 28 -6.65 -7.32 12.61
N ARG A 29 -7.57 -8.27 12.71
CA ARG A 29 -8.46 -8.40 13.87
C ARG A 29 -7.69 -8.66 15.18
N ALA A 30 -6.57 -9.34 15.12
CA ALA A 30 -5.69 -9.55 16.27
C ALA A 30 -4.72 -8.38 16.48
N PHE A 31 -4.12 -7.87 15.42
CA PHE A 31 -3.07 -6.85 15.48
C PHE A 31 -3.60 -5.46 15.87
N LEU A 32 -4.71 -4.99 15.30
CA LEU A 32 -5.20 -3.63 15.54
C LEU A 32 -5.62 -3.35 17.00
N PRO A 33 -6.27 -4.29 17.71
CA PRO A 33 -6.49 -4.14 19.15
C PRO A 33 -5.19 -4.02 19.95
N LEU A 34 -4.18 -4.84 19.61
CA LEU A 34 -2.85 -4.78 20.22
C LEU A 34 -2.19 -3.41 19.97
N TYR A 35 -2.19 -2.95 18.72
CA TYR A 35 -1.65 -1.65 18.31
C TYR A 35 -2.30 -0.49 19.05
N ARG A 36 -3.63 -0.52 19.25
CA ARG A 36 -4.37 0.51 19.98
C ARG A 36 -4.10 0.47 21.48
N ARG A 37 -4.05 -0.74 22.09
CA ARG A 37 -3.92 -0.93 23.55
C ARG A 37 -2.51 -0.67 24.04
N HIS A 38 -1.50 -1.00 23.23
CA HIS A 38 -0.09 -0.97 23.59
C HIS A 38 0.71 -0.05 22.68
N ARG A 39 0.28 1.23 22.58
CA ARG A 39 0.98 2.22 21.77
C ARG A 39 2.45 2.41 22.13
N GLU A 40 2.82 2.13 23.38
CA GLU A 40 4.20 2.15 23.88
C GLU A 40 5.12 1.11 23.19
N TYR A 41 4.57 0.05 22.59
CA TYR A 41 5.34 -0.93 21.83
C TYR A 41 5.78 -0.41 20.45
N PHE A 42 5.08 0.61 19.96
CA PHE A 42 5.25 1.11 18.60
C PHE A 42 5.92 2.48 18.58
N TYR A 43 6.48 2.86 17.46
CA TYR A 43 7.04 4.19 17.31
C TYR A 43 5.94 5.25 17.39
N ASP A 44 6.20 6.34 18.12
CA ASP A 44 5.26 7.45 18.33
C ASP A 44 5.14 8.38 17.10
N TRP A 45 6.12 8.31 16.21
CA TRP A 45 6.19 9.08 14.96
C TRP A 45 5.58 8.35 13.75
N CYS A 46 4.88 7.24 13.94
CA CYS A 46 4.22 6.52 12.85
C CYS A 46 2.75 6.19 13.14
N ASP A 47 1.95 6.08 12.09
CA ASP A 47 0.56 5.67 12.17
C ASP A 47 0.14 4.83 10.96
N ILE A 48 -0.97 4.09 11.08
CA ILE A 48 -1.56 3.30 10.03
C ILE A 48 -2.65 4.12 9.34
N ALA A 49 -2.37 4.63 8.14
CA ALA A 49 -3.31 5.45 7.39
C ALA A 49 -4.33 4.65 6.60
N SER A 50 -3.93 3.52 6.02
CA SER A 50 -4.84 2.67 5.26
C SER A 50 -4.43 1.20 5.23
N LEU A 51 -5.44 0.34 5.05
CA LEU A 51 -5.26 -1.03 4.57
C LEU A 51 -5.69 -1.09 3.10
N TYR A 52 -4.93 -1.82 2.25
CA TYR A 52 -5.26 -1.92 0.85
C TYR A 52 -5.33 -3.37 0.36
N GLY A 53 -6.24 -3.64 -0.56
CA GLY A 53 -6.43 -4.97 -1.14
C GLY A 53 -7.69 -5.04 -1.99
N VAL A 54 -8.00 -6.24 -2.44
CA VAL A 54 -9.18 -6.54 -3.23
C VAL A 54 -9.58 -7.99 -2.93
N PRO A 55 -10.88 -8.33 -2.94
CA PRO A 55 -11.30 -9.73 -2.78
C PRO A 55 -10.89 -10.57 -3.98
N GLU A 56 -10.82 -11.87 -3.78
CA GLU A 56 -10.55 -12.84 -4.83
C GLU A 56 -11.55 -12.72 -5.99
N GLY A 57 -11.09 -12.97 -7.22
CA GLY A 57 -11.93 -12.93 -8.42
C GLY A 57 -12.42 -11.55 -8.86
N CYS A 58 -11.86 -10.48 -8.31
CA CYS A 58 -12.23 -9.12 -8.70
C CYS A 58 -11.67 -8.75 -10.08
N LEU A 59 -12.56 -8.50 -11.05
CA LEU A 59 -12.21 -8.22 -12.44
C LEU A 59 -11.30 -6.97 -12.59
N TRP A 60 -11.53 -5.92 -11.79
CA TRP A 60 -10.72 -4.71 -11.83
C TRP A 60 -9.41 -4.83 -11.03
N GLY A 61 -9.22 -5.95 -10.33
CA GLY A 61 -8.00 -6.24 -9.60
C GLY A 61 -6.77 -6.31 -10.49
N GLY A 62 -5.59 -6.06 -9.93
CA GLY A 62 -4.32 -6.10 -10.65
C GLY A 62 -3.12 -6.01 -9.72
N GLY A 63 -1.94 -6.07 -10.30
CA GLY A 63 -0.71 -6.17 -9.53
C GLY A 63 -0.57 -7.54 -8.88
N ARG A 64 0.17 -7.65 -7.79
CA ARG A 64 0.21 -8.88 -6.98
C ARG A 64 -1.10 -9.00 -6.22
N MET A 65 -1.83 -10.08 -6.45
CA MET A 65 -3.11 -10.33 -5.79
C MET A 65 -2.92 -11.42 -4.73
N GLY A 66 -3.44 -11.16 -3.53
CA GLY A 66 -3.63 -12.19 -2.51
C GLY A 66 -5.03 -12.79 -2.59
N SER A 67 -5.21 -14.00 -2.11
CA SER A 67 -6.51 -14.64 -1.96
C SER A 67 -7.13 -14.24 -0.62
N GLY A 68 -8.29 -13.62 -0.65
CA GLY A 68 -9.05 -13.28 0.56
C GLY A 68 -10.52 -13.18 0.25
N ASN A 69 -11.34 -13.95 0.99
CA ASN A 69 -12.79 -14.06 0.80
C ASN A 69 -13.58 -13.49 1.98
N CYS A 70 -12.96 -12.61 2.77
CA CYS A 70 -13.67 -11.94 3.86
C CYS A 70 -14.82 -11.07 3.32
N ASP A 71 -15.94 -11.01 4.05
CA ASP A 71 -17.05 -10.13 3.68
C ASP A 71 -16.58 -8.67 3.68
N PRO A 72 -16.81 -7.92 2.59
CA PRO A 72 -16.44 -6.51 2.50
C PRO A 72 -17.05 -5.63 3.61
N ARG A 73 -18.19 -6.03 4.20
CA ARG A 73 -18.81 -5.32 5.31
C ARG A 73 -18.00 -5.48 6.61
N ASP A 74 -17.47 -6.68 6.85
CA ASP A 74 -16.64 -6.95 8.03
C ASP A 74 -15.32 -6.19 7.95
N VAL A 75 -14.72 -6.15 6.75
CA VAL A 75 -13.52 -5.36 6.46
C VAL A 75 -13.76 -3.88 6.74
N LEU A 76 -14.88 -3.32 6.27
CA LEU A 76 -15.24 -1.92 6.52
C LEU A 76 -15.58 -1.65 7.99
N ALA A 77 -16.23 -2.61 8.68
CA ALA A 77 -16.48 -2.48 10.10
C ALA A 77 -15.18 -2.40 10.91
N LEU A 78 -14.22 -3.27 10.61
CA LEU A 78 -12.89 -3.27 11.23
C LEU A 78 -12.15 -1.96 10.98
N THR A 79 -12.00 -1.54 9.71
CA THR A 79 -11.26 -0.33 9.38
C THR A 79 -11.89 0.93 9.98
N ARG A 80 -13.23 0.99 10.00
CA ARG A 80 -13.98 2.08 10.67
C ARG A 80 -13.75 2.12 12.17
N GLU A 81 -13.76 0.97 12.84
CA GLU A 81 -13.52 0.88 14.30
C GLU A 81 -12.17 1.48 14.69
N TYR A 82 -11.15 1.28 13.84
CA TYR A 82 -9.79 1.76 14.12
C TYR A 82 -9.47 3.12 13.45
N GLY A 83 -10.43 3.75 12.76
CA GLY A 83 -10.20 5.03 12.10
C GLY A 83 -9.27 4.95 10.89
N ILE A 84 -9.16 3.78 10.27
CA ILE A 84 -8.23 3.47 9.16
C ILE A 84 -9.00 3.50 7.83
N SER A 85 -8.44 4.11 6.80
CA SER A 85 -9.01 4.10 5.45
C SER A 85 -8.85 2.72 4.79
N ALA A 86 -9.90 2.24 4.12
CA ALA A 86 -9.84 1.06 3.27
C ALA A 86 -9.65 1.45 1.81
N ARG A 87 -8.67 0.82 1.12
CA ARG A 87 -8.37 1.10 -0.30
C ARG A 87 -8.58 -0.14 -1.16
N LEU A 88 -9.46 -0.06 -2.15
CA LEU A 88 -9.62 -1.10 -3.17
C LEU A 88 -8.46 -1.01 -4.18
N THR A 89 -7.85 -2.16 -4.51
CA THR A 89 -6.75 -2.21 -5.48
C THR A 89 -7.29 -2.58 -6.86
N PHE A 90 -7.75 -1.61 -7.62
CA PHE A 90 -8.30 -1.75 -8.96
C PHE A 90 -7.26 -1.37 -10.02
N SER A 91 -6.15 -2.12 -10.01
CA SER A 91 -4.97 -1.80 -10.83
C SER A 91 -4.84 -2.66 -12.08
N ASN A 92 -5.94 -3.24 -12.57
CA ASN A 92 -5.94 -3.90 -13.87
C ASN A 92 -5.64 -2.87 -14.97
N SER A 93 -4.61 -3.11 -15.77
CA SER A 93 -4.12 -2.19 -16.81
C SER A 93 -4.80 -2.38 -18.18
N LEU A 94 -5.59 -3.45 -18.36
CA LEU A 94 -6.12 -3.89 -19.64
C LEU A 94 -7.66 -3.79 -19.72
N LEU A 95 -8.27 -2.97 -18.86
CA LEU A 95 -9.71 -2.80 -18.84
C LEU A 95 -10.21 -2.15 -20.14
N ARG A 96 -11.35 -2.65 -20.63
CA ARG A 96 -12.11 -2.14 -21.76
C ARG A 96 -13.46 -1.63 -21.32
N PRO A 97 -14.21 -0.86 -22.13
CA PRO A 97 -15.50 -0.27 -21.75
C PRO A 97 -16.50 -1.28 -21.20
N GLU A 98 -16.59 -2.49 -21.75
CA GLU A 98 -17.49 -3.54 -21.29
C GLU A 98 -17.20 -4.00 -19.85
N HIS A 99 -15.92 -3.92 -19.41
CA HIS A 99 -15.54 -4.31 -18.06
C HIS A 99 -16.03 -3.35 -16.98
N LEU A 100 -16.36 -2.08 -17.35
CA LEU A 100 -16.89 -1.10 -16.41
C LEU A 100 -18.29 -1.47 -15.89
N ALA A 101 -19.02 -2.31 -16.62
CA ALA A 101 -20.33 -2.79 -16.22
C ALA A 101 -20.29 -3.93 -15.19
N ASP A 102 -19.10 -4.38 -14.74
CA ASP A 102 -18.98 -5.47 -13.76
C ASP A 102 -19.75 -5.16 -12.48
N ARG A 103 -20.71 -6.04 -12.15
CA ARG A 103 -21.62 -5.84 -11.03
C ARG A 103 -20.93 -6.00 -9.67
N GLY A 104 -19.94 -6.88 -9.58
CA GLY A 104 -19.19 -7.17 -8.36
C GLY A 104 -18.34 -5.97 -7.97
N CYS A 105 -17.54 -5.46 -8.90
CA CYS A 105 -16.67 -4.30 -8.68
C CYS A 105 -17.48 -3.03 -8.37
N ASN A 106 -18.57 -2.78 -9.12
CA ASN A 106 -19.45 -1.64 -8.85
C ASN A 106 -20.18 -1.76 -7.49
N ARG A 107 -20.52 -2.97 -7.04
CA ARG A 107 -21.08 -3.18 -5.70
C ARG A 107 -20.08 -2.86 -4.60
N LEU A 108 -18.80 -3.24 -4.78
CA LEU A 108 -17.72 -2.86 -3.86
C LEU A 108 -17.57 -1.34 -3.80
N CYS A 109 -17.51 -0.64 -4.95
CA CYS A 109 -17.44 0.82 -4.98
C CYS A 109 -18.58 1.47 -4.20
N ARG A 110 -19.85 1.06 -4.44
CA ARG A 110 -21.01 1.60 -3.69
C ARG A 110 -20.89 1.38 -2.20
N LEU A 111 -20.45 0.20 -1.79
CA LEU A 111 -20.29 -0.14 -0.38
C LEU A 111 -19.21 0.71 0.30
N PHE A 112 -18.05 0.88 -0.36
CA PHE A 112 -16.92 1.64 0.17
C PHE A 112 -17.18 3.16 0.14
N ALA A 113 -17.85 3.66 -0.90
CA ALA A 113 -18.26 5.06 -1.02
C ALA A 113 -19.29 5.45 0.05
N GLY A 114 -20.26 4.57 0.31
CA GLY A 114 -21.34 4.79 1.29
C GLY A 114 -20.96 4.47 2.74
N SER A 115 -19.74 4.03 3.02
CA SER A 115 -19.32 3.67 4.38
C SER A 115 -19.07 4.91 5.23
N ALA A 116 -19.65 4.93 6.42
CA ALA A 116 -19.34 5.95 7.43
C ALA A 116 -17.92 5.79 7.99
N GLY A 117 -17.31 6.88 8.45
CA GLY A 117 -15.97 6.88 9.04
C GLY A 117 -14.93 7.54 8.12
N PRO A 118 -13.67 7.08 8.15
CA PRO A 118 -12.62 7.60 7.26
C PRO A 118 -13.01 7.45 5.79
N GLN A 119 -12.67 8.46 4.99
CA GLN A 119 -12.88 8.36 3.54
C GLN A 119 -12.08 7.18 2.98
N ASN A 120 -12.76 6.31 2.24
CA ASN A 120 -12.14 5.18 1.56
C ASN A 120 -11.62 5.57 0.18
N GLY A 121 -10.75 4.73 -0.40
CA GLY A 121 -10.11 5.05 -1.67
C GLY A 121 -9.96 3.88 -2.62
N VAL A 122 -9.48 4.20 -3.81
CA VAL A 122 -9.17 3.23 -4.86
C VAL A 122 -7.76 3.49 -5.40
N ILE A 123 -6.96 2.44 -5.47
CA ILE A 123 -5.68 2.45 -6.18
C ILE A 123 -5.97 2.03 -7.63
N VAL A 124 -5.77 2.95 -8.59
CA VAL A 124 -6.21 2.77 -9.97
C VAL A 124 -5.04 2.89 -10.95
N HIS A 125 -5.08 2.07 -12.03
CA HIS A 125 -4.14 2.13 -13.14
C HIS A 125 -4.79 2.72 -14.41
N SER A 126 -5.93 2.17 -14.82
CA SER A 126 -6.61 2.46 -16.07
C SER A 126 -7.24 3.86 -16.06
N GLU A 127 -6.96 4.67 -17.06
CA GLU A 127 -7.61 5.99 -17.22
C GLU A 127 -9.12 5.85 -17.46
N LEU A 128 -9.52 4.81 -18.20
CA LEU A 128 -10.94 4.49 -18.41
C LEU A 128 -11.65 4.26 -17.07
N LEU A 129 -11.04 3.49 -16.17
CA LEU A 129 -11.61 3.24 -14.84
C LEU A 129 -11.54 4.48 -13.94
N LEU A 130 -10.49 5.28 -14.04
CA LEU A 130 -10.35 6.54 -13.32
C LEU A 130 -11.55 7.47 -13.62
N GLU A 131 -11.87 7.67 -14.89
CA GLU A 131 -12.99 8.52 -15.32
C GLU A 131 -14.32 7.97 -14.83
N HIS A 132 -14.53 6.65 -14.91
CA HIS A 132 -15.72 5.98 -14.37
C HIS A 132 -15.87 6.21 -12.86
N LEU A 133 -14.79 6.00 -12.08
CA LEU A 133 -14.82 6.17 -10.62
C LEU A 133 -15.12 7.63 -10.24
N ARG A 134 -14.51 8.60 -10.90
CA ARG A 134 -14.77 10.02 -10.64
C ARG A 134 -16.21 10.45 -10.94
N SER A 135 -16.78 9.88 -12.00
CA SER A 135 -18.14 10.20 -12.41
C SER A 135 -19.20 9.53 -11.55
N VAL A 136 -18.97 8.27 -11.11
CA VAL A 136 -20.00 7.43 -10.48
C VAL A 136 -19.82 7.33 -8.97
N TYR A 137 -18.59 7.46 -8.46
CA TYR A 137 -18.23 7.28 -7.04
C TYR A 137 -17.28 8.39 -6.55
N PRO A 138 -17.69 9.67 -6.64
CA PRO A 138 -16.83 10.81 -6.29
C PRO A 138 -16.44 10.87 -4.81
N GLU A 139 -17.12 10.10 -3.95
CA GLU A 139 -16.81 9.98 -2.53
C GLU A 139 -15.50 9.20 -2.28
N LEU A 140 -15.07 8.39 -3.24
CA LEU A 140 -13.83 7.63 -3.14
C LEU A 140 -12.65 8.49 -3.59
N TYR A 141 -11.61 8.61 -2.75
CA TYR A 141 -10.38 9.22 -3.23
C TYR A 141 -9.56 8.24 -4.07
N LEU A 142 -8.73 8.79 -4.96
CA LEU A 142 -7.96 7.98 -5.91
C LEU A 142 -6.47 8.05 -5.62
N VAL A 143 -5.79 6.93 -5.84
CA VAL A 143 -4.34 6.76 -5.72
C VAL A 143 -3.81 6.20 -7.03
N SER A 144 -2.80 6.85 -7.62
CA SER A 144 -2.16 6.33 -8.83
C SER A 144 -1.30 5.11 -8.50
N SER A 145 -1.51 4.01 -9.23
CA SER A 145 -0.92 2.71 -8.94
C SER A 145 0.56 2.63 -9.35
N THR A 146 1.38 1.96 -8.54
CA THR A 146 2.76 1.57 -8.90
C THR A 146 2.83 0.69 -10.16
N THR A 147 1.73 0.03 -10.53
CA THR A 147 1.66 -0.78 -11.76
C THR A 147 1.82 0.05 -13.05
N LYS A 148 1.66 1.38 -12.97
CA LYS A 148 1.99 2.30 -14.08
C LYS A 148 3.49 2.33 -14.40
N VAL A 149 4.34 1.87 -13.47
CA VAL A 149 5.80 1.76 -13.63
C VAL A 149 6.40 3.10 -14.08
N LEU A 150 6.14 4.15 -13.30
CA LEU A 150 6.63 5.51 -13.53
C LEU A 150 8.12 5.60 -13.14
N THR A 151 9.01 5.23 -14.05
CA THR A 151 10.47 5.24 -13.85
C THR A 151 11.12 6.54 -14.25
N ASP A 152 10.46 7.33 -15.09
CA ASP A 152 10.90 8.66 -15.48
C ASP A 152 10.36 9.72 -14.50
N PHE A 153 11.23 10.61 -14.04
CA PHE A 153 10.86 11.61 -13.04
C PHE A 153 9.93 12.68 -13.59
N ALA A 154 10.03 13.04 -14.88
CA ALA A 154 9.12 14.00 -15.50
C ALA A 154 7.70 13.42 -15.58
N ALA A 155 7.58 12.14 -15.94
CA ALA A 155 6.31 11.42 -15.93
C ALA A 155 5.73 11.31 -14.50
N LEU A 156 6.55 11.03 -13.49
CA LEU A 156 6.14 11.04 -12.08
C LEU A 156 5.61 12.41 -11.68
N ARG A 157 6.33 13.49 -12.01
CA ARG A 157 5.93 14.86 -11.69
C ARG A 157 4.59 15.22 -12.33
N GLN A 158 4.40 14.90 -13.62
CA GLN A 158 3.12 15.11 -14.31
C GLN A 158 1.97 14.37 -13.60
N GLU A 159 2.20 13.13 -13.16
CA GLU A 159 1.18 12.36 -12.43
C GLU A 159 0.88 12.96 -11.04
N LEU A 160 1.90 13.48 -10.33
CA LEU A 160 1.72 14.18 -9.05
C LEU A 160 0.94 15.50 -9.19
N GLU A 161 1.11 16.22 -10.31
CA GLU A 161 0.41 17.47 -10.59
C GLU A 161 -1.08 17.27 -10.93
N ARG A 162 -1.51 16.04 -11.21
CA ARG A 162 -2.91 15.72 -11.46
C ARG A 162 -3.74 15.88 -10.18
N PRO A 163 -4.82 16.70 -10.20
CA PRO A 163 -5.64 16.97 -9.04
C PRO A 163 -6.50 15.77 -8.61
N GLU A 164 -6.72 14.80 -9.51
CA GLU A 164 -7.53 13.61 -9.25
C GLU A 164 -6.91 12.70 -8.19
N PHE A 165 -5.59 12.69 -8.08
CA PHE A 165 -4.90 11.78 -7.17
C PHE A 165 -4.59 12.43 -5.83
N ARG A 166 -4.99 11.74 -4.76
CA ARG A 166 -4.55 12.06 -3.39
C ARG A 166 -3.10 11.64 -3.17
N CYS A 167 -2.73 10.46 -3.68
CA CYS A 167 -1.37 9.95 -3.64
C CYS A 167 -0.98 9.34 -5.00
N VAL A 168 0.31 9.32 -5.27
CA VAL A 168 0.91 8.67 -6.43
C VAL A 168 2.02 7.75 -5.94
N VAL A 169 1.98 6.47 -6.34
CA VAL A 169 3.01 5.49 -5.99
C VAL A 169 4.03 5.44 -7.12
N PRO A 170 5.23 6.04 -6.97
CA PRO A 170 6.28 5.97 -7.98
C PRO A 170 6.79 4.53 -8.15
N ASP A 171 7.55 4.30 -9.21
CA ASP A 171 8.35 3.10 -9.27
C ASP A 171 9.46 3.16 -8.20
N PHE A 172 9.70 2.05 -7.49
CA PHE A 172 10.66 1.97 -6.38
C PHE A 172 12.09 2.38 -6.75
N ARG A 173 12.44 2.35 -8.03
CA ARG A 173 13.74 2.83 -8.54
C ARG A 173 13.94 4.33 -8.37
N LEU A 174 12.87 5.10 -8.18
CA LEU A 174 12.92 6.53 -7.87
C LEU A 174 12.97 6.83 -6.38
N ASN A 175 12.87 5.82 -5.52
CA ASN A 175 12.80 6.03 -4.07
C ASN A 175 13.94 6.89 -3.52
N ARG A 176 15.16 6.75 -4.04
CA ARG A 176 16.35 7.47 -3.57
C ARG A 176 16.86 8.57 -4.52
N ALA A 177 16.06 8.98 -5.50
CA ALA A 177 16.40 10.04 -6.45
C ALA A 177 16.26 11.44 -5.81
N PHE A 178 16.96 11.69 -4.69
CA PHE A 178 16.83 12.91 -3.91
C PHE A 178 17.28 14.17 -4.66
N ASP A 179 18.21 14.06 -5.59
CA ASP A 179 18.58 15.13 -6.52
C ASP A 179 17.37 15.72 -7.26
N ARG A 180 16.35 14.91 -7.48
CA ARG A 180 15.09 15.26 -8.15
C ARG A 180 13.93 15.42 -7.17
N LEU A 181 13.77 14.51 -6.20
CA LEU A 181 12.69 14.55 -5.21
C LEU A 181 12.72 15.85 -4.40
N ASP A 182 13.92 16.37 -4.08
CA ASP A 182 14.08 17.62 -3.33
C ASP A 182 13.64 18.87 -4.14
N THR A 183 13.46 18.74 -5.47
CA THR A 183 12.92 19.82 -6.30
C THR A 183 11.38 19.94 -6.25
N LEU A 184 10.70 18.95 -5.69
CA LEU A 184 9.25 18.96 -5.58
C LEU A 184 8.80 19.97 -4.50
N PRO A 185 7.79 20.82 -4.78
CA PRO A 185 7.15 21.63 -3.75
C PRO A 185 6.42 20.74 -2.73
N GLN A 186 6.21 21.23 -1.50
CA GLN A 186 5.63 20.43 -0.41
C GLN A 186 4.29 19.80 -0.79
N ALA A 187 3.41 20.53 -1.46
CA ALA A 187 2.12 20.00 -1.91
C ALA A 187 2.22 18.76 -2.83
N LEU A 188 3.33 18.59 -3.56
CA LEU A 188 3.59 17.39 -4.36
C LEU A 188 4.29 16.32 -3.53
N ARG A 189 5.18 16.70 -2.58
CA ARG A 189 5.81 15.74 -1.66
C ARG A 189 4.77 15.01 -0.80
N ASP A 190 3.73 15.72 -0.35
CA ASP A 190 2.62 15.16 0.42
C ASP A 190 1.85 14.05 -0.33
N LYS A 191 1.93 14.06 -1.67
CA LYS A 191 1.28 13.07 -2.54
C LYS A 191 2.16 11.86 -2.88
N VAL A 192 3.48 11.90 -2.64
CA VAL A 192 4.38 10.79 -2.98
C VAL A 192 4.21 9.67 -1.95
N GLU A 193 3.71 8.51 -2.39
CA GLU A 193 3.56 7.30 -1.56
C GLU A 193 4.64 6.28 -1.95
N PHE A 194 5.72 6.21 -1.18
CA PHE A 194 6.87 5.36 -1.47
C PHE A 194 6.60 3.88 -1.17
N LEU A 195 6.89 3.00 -2.12
CA LEU A 195 6.89 1.55 -1.92
C LEU A 195 8.22 1.12 -1.29
N CYS A 196 8.20 0.76 0.02
CA CYS A 196 9.41 0.65 0.83
C CYS A 196 10.21 -0.63 0.63
N ASN A 197 9.52 -1.78 0.50
CA ASN A 197 10.12 -3.12 0.59
C ASN A 197 9.92 -3.95 -0.69
N GLU A 198 9.96 -3.32 -1.87
CA GLU A 198 9.85 -4.04 -3.14
C GLU A 198 11.01 -5.03 -3.31
N CYS A 199 10.68 -6.25 -3.73
CA CYS A 199 11.64 -7.32 -3.98
C CYS A 199 11.97 -7.54 -5.45
N CYS A 200 11.32 -6.81 -6.37
CA CYS A 200 11.63 -6.89 -7.79
C CYS A 200 13.07 -6.47 -8.04
N ASP A 201 13.76 -7.20 -8.92
CA ASP A 201 15.12 -6.81 -9.31
C ASP A 201 15.16 -5.35 -9.79
N PHE A 202 16.14 -4.59 -9.25
CA PHE A 202 16.28 -3.16 -9.54
C PHE A 202 16.53 -2.88 -11.03
N GLY A 203 17.22 -3.81 -11.71
CA GLY A 203 17.48 -3.77 -13.15
C GLY A 203 16.34 -4.29 -14.05
N CYS A 204 15.24 -4.79 -13.45
CA CYS A 204 14.17 -5.43 -14.21
C CYS A 204 13.51 -4.48 -15.22
N ARG A 205 13.49 -4.88 -16.49
CA ARG A 205 12.82 -4.15 -17.59
C ARG A 205 11.42 -4.70 -17.90
N GLU A 206 11.07 -5.86 -17.33
CA GLU A 206 9.84 -6.62 -17.62
C GLU A 206 8.69 -6.34 -16.64
N ARG A 207 8.88 -5.40 -15.69
CA ARG A 207 7.90 -5.14 -14.63
C ARG A 207 6.50 -4.81 -15.17
N ARG A 208 6.41 -4.04 -16.24
CA ARG A 208 5.13 -3.70 -16.89
C ARG A 208 4.48 -4.96 -17.50
N ALA A 209 5.23 -5.75 -18.25
CA ALA A 209 4.76 -7.01 -18.83
C ALA A 209 4.28 -8.00 -17.75
N CYS A 210 4.96 -8.06 -16.60
CA CYS A 210 4.54 -8.84 -15.45
C CYS A 210 3.15 -8.41 -14.96
N TYR A 211 2.88 -7.11 -14.79
CA TYR A 211 1.58 -6.61 -14.36
C TYR A 211 0.49 -6.79 -15.41
N GLU A 212 0.83 -6.68 -16.69
CA GLU A 212 -0.11 -6.96 -17.79
C GLU A 212 -0.50 -8.43 -17.85
N ALA A 213 0.44 -9.36 -17.58
CA ALA A 213 0.13 -10.79 -17.50
C ALA A 213 -0.90 -11.09 -16.40
N VAL A 214 -0.71 -10.53 -15.20
CA VAL A 214 -1.70 -10.64 -14.11
C VAL A 214 -3.05 -10.01 -14.51
N SER A 215 -3.02 -8.87 -15.21
CA SER A 215 -4.24 -8.21 -15.66
C SER A 215 -5.03 -9.09 -16.65
N ARG A 216 -4.36 -9.79 -17.60
CA ARG A 216 -4.99 -10.74 -18.52
C ARG A 216 -5.60 -11.93 -17.78
N GLU A 217 -4.85 -12.50 -16.81
CA GLU A 217 -5.34 -13.60 -16.01
C GLU A 217 -6.64 -13.26 -15.28
N ASN A 218 -6.71 -12.06 -14.68
CA ASN A 218 -7.92 -11.58 -14.01
C ASN A 218 -9.10 -11.34 -14.95
N LEU A 219 -8.84 -11.06 -16.22
CA LEU A 219 -9.87 -10.94 -17.26
C LEU A 219 -10.30 -12.29 -17.82
N GLY A 220 -9.69 -13.40 -17.39
CA GLY A 220 -9.91 -14.72 -17.97
C GLY A 220 -9.37 -14.85 -19.41
N GLU A 221 -8.49 -13.93 -19.81
CA GLU A 221 -7.88 -13.95 -21.15
C GLU A 221 -6.66 -14.88 -21.15
N GLY A 222 -6.63 -15.84 -22.05
CA GLY A 222 -5.45 -16.65 -22.28
C GLY A 222 -4.28 -15.81 -22.78
N GLY A 223 -3.06 -16.31 -22.61
CA GLY A 223 -1.86 -15.64 -23.09
C GLY A 223 -0.59 -16.36 -22.64
N PRO A 224 0.57 -15.90 -23.08
CA PRO A 224 1.83 -16.47 -22.65
C PRO A 224 2.00 -16.24 -21.14
N VAL A 225 2.37 -17.30 -20.42
CA VAL A 225 2.73 -17.23 -19.01
C VAL A 225 3.98 -16.34 -18.89
N HIS A 226 3.86 -15.22 -18.17
CA HIS A 226 5.01 -14.40 -17.89
C HIS A 226 5.92 -15.11 -16.88
N ARG A 227 7.18 -15.28 -17.23
CA ARG A 227 8.20 -15.80 -16.33
C ARG A 227 9.13 -14.68 -15.91
N CYS A 228 9.26 -14.50 -14.60
CA CYS A 228 10.20 -13.52 -14.06
C CYS A 228 11.63 -13.85 -14.53
N ALA A 229 12.30 -12.89 -15.13
CA ALA A 229 13.68 -13.02 -15.60
C ALA A 229 14.72 -12.71 -14.49
N SER A 230 14.28 -12.39 -13.27
CA SER A 230 15.21 -12.16 -12.15
C SER A 230 16.00 -13.45 -11.86
N PRO A 231 17.32 -13.36 -11.63
CA PRO A 231 18.18 -14.51 -11.29
C PRO A 231 17.66 -15.30 -10.09
N ASP A 232 16.96 -14.64 -9.18
CA ASP A 232 16.47 -15.21 -7.92
C ASP A 232 14.95 -15.48 -7.90
N ALA A 233 14.30 -15.44 -9.05
CA ALA A 233 12.84 -15.59 -9.14
C ALA A 233 12.32 -16.88 -8.51
N ALA A 234 13.07 -17.98 -8.63
CA ALA A 234 12.71 -19.28 -8.06
C ALA A 234 12.77 -19.32 -6.51
N GLY A 235 13.50 -18.39 -5.88
CA GLY A 235 13.65 -18.34 -4.42
C GLY A 235 12.49 -17.66 -3.70
N GLY A 236 11.50 -17.12 -4.42
CA GLY A 236 10.39 -16.36 -3.87
C GLY A 236 10.80 -15.06 -3.17
N TYR A 237 9.85 -14.40 -2.54
CA TYR A 237 10.11 -13.19 -1.75
C TYR A 237 10.90 -13.53 -0.48
N ARG A 238 11.96 -12.76 -0.22
CA ARG A 238 12.69 -12.79 1.05
C ARG A 238 12.92 -11.37 1.54
N PHE A 239 12.52 -11.07 2.77
CA PHE A 239 12.66 -9.72 3.32
C PHE A 239 14.12 -9.27 3.42
N SER A 240 15.02 -10.18 3.81
CA SER A 240 16.47 -9.89 3.82
C SER A 240 17.00 -9.42 2.46
N ARG A 241 16.53 -10.01 1.36
CA ARG A 241 16.90 -9.58 0.00
C ARG A 241 16.26 -8.25 -0.38
N ALA A 242 15.01 -8.02 0.05
CA ALA A 242 14.39 -6.71 -0.16
C ALA A 242 15.20 -5.60 0.51
N MET A 243 15.80 -5.85 1.67
CA MET A 243 16.69 -4.91 2.36
C MET A 243 17.99 -4.60 1.60
N GLU A 244 18.46 -5.50 0.75
CA GLU A 244 19.64 -5.31 -0.11
C GLU A 244 19.31 -4.54 -1.40
N ASN A 245 18.02 -4.35 -1.71
CA ASN A 245 17.59 -3.65 -2.92
C ASN A 245 17.98 -2.16 -2.85
N PRO A 246 18.59 -1.59 -3.90
CA PRO A 246 18.95 -0.17 -3.92
C PRO A 246 17.78 0.80 -3.70
N GLY A 247 16.55 0.36 -4.00
CA GLY A 247 15.32 1.12 -3.77
C GLY A 247 14.68 0.89 -2.41
N PHE A 248 15.25 0.05 -1.54
CA PHE A 248 14.70 -0.22 -0.21
C PHE A 248 14.72 1.03 0.67
N ILE A 249 13.65 1.22 1.44
CA ILE A 249 13.53 2.29 2.43
C ILE A 249 13.31 1.64 3.80
N GLY A 250 14.32 1.71 4.66
CA GLY A 250 14.23 1.20 6.03
C GLY A 250 13.61 2.21 7.00
N VAL A 251 13.35 1.75 8.22
CA VAL A 251 12.77 2.58 9.29
C VAL A 251 13.65 3.77 9.64
N ASP A 252 14.96 3.58 9.67
CA ASP A 252 15.93 4.66 9.95
C ASP A 252 15.97 5.68 8.82
N ASP A 253 15.90 5.23 7.56
CA ASP A 253 15.78 6.13 6.39
C ASP A 253 14.55 7.03 6.51
N ILE A 254 13.39 6.43 6.84
CA ILE A 254 12.12 7.16 7.00
C ILE A 254 12.31 8.28 8.03
N ARG A 255 12.79 7.93 9.22
CA ARG A 255 12.93 8.85 10.34
C ARG A 255 13.98 9.95 10.08
N SER A 256 15.14 9.58 9.53
CA SER A 256 16.30 10.46 9.43
C SER A 256 16.38 11.23 8.11
N THR A 257 15.69 10.76 7.06
CA THR A 257 15.82 11.32 5.72
C THR A 257 14.49 11.78 5.14
N TYR A 258 13.49 10.88 5.06
CA TYR A 258 12.23 11.19 4.36
C TYR A 258 11.36 12.18 5.14
N LEU A 259 11.12 11.95 6.43
CA LEU A 259 10.32 12.84 7.26
C LEU A 259 10.92 14.27 7.33
N PRO A 260 12.24 14.47 7.58
CA PRO A 260 12.84 15.79 7.55
C PRO A 260 12.75 16.50 6.19
N LYS A 261 12.63 15.73 5.10
CA LYS A 261 12.43 16.26 3.73
C LYS A 261 10.96 16.53 3.39
N GLY A 262 10.03 16.31 4.33
CA GLY A 262 8.60 16.54 4.15
C GLY A 262 7.85 15.43 3.42
N PHE A 263 8.40 14.22 3.32
CA PHE A 263 7.68 13.05 2.80
C PHE A 263 7.09 12.25 3.94
N SER A 264 5.80 11.88 3.84
CA SER A 264 5.08 11.24 4.94
C SER A 264 4.33 9.96 4.58
N GLN A 265 4.23 9.58 3.31
CA GLN A 265 3.39 8.45 2.88
C GLN A 265 4.26 7.25 2.48
N PHE A 266 4.09 6.11 3.16
CA PHE A 266 4.91 4.91 3.00
C PHE A 266 4.04 3.67 2.81
N LYS A 267 4.26 2.96 1.70
CA LYS A 267 3.54 1.75 1.33
C LYS A 267 4.38 0.53 1.61
N ILE A 268 3.80 -0.45 2.27
CA ILE A 268 4.43 -1.75 2.51
C ILE A 268 3.86 -2.78 1.51
N GLU A 269 4.72 -3.43 0.76
CA GLU A 269 4.36 -4.59 -0.07
C GLU A 269 4.11 -5.79 0.84
N GLY A 270 3.24 -6.73 0.43
CA GLY A 270 3.01 -7.92 1.24
C GLY A 270 1.87 -8.82 0.77
N ARG A 271 1.09 -8.40 -0.22
CA ARG A 271 0.00 -9.25 -0.75
C ARG A 271 0.57 -10.54 -1.33
N SER A 272 -0.11 -11.66 -1.11
CA SER A 272 0.27 -13.04 -1.47
C SER A 272 1.57 -13.56 -0.83
N LEU A 273 2.08 -12.88 0.21
CA LEU A 273 3.31 -13.29 0.89
C LEU A 273 3.06 -14.03 2.21
N GLY A 274 1.82 -14.05 2.69
CA GLY A 274 1.41 -14.67 3.95
C GLY A 274 1.54 -13.76 5.18
N SER A 275 0.77 -14.08 6.22
CA SER A 275 0.68 -13.29 7.45
C SER A 275 1.97 -13.30 8.28
N ALA A 276 2.78 -14.36 8.17
CA ALA A 276 4.08 -14.44 8.84
C ALA A 276 5.03 -13.34 8.34
N LEU A 277 5.14 -13.14 7.03
CA LEU A 277 5.95 -12.05 6.48
C LEU A 277 5.35 -10.68 6.77
N LEU A 278 4.01 -10.55 6.74
CA LEU A 278 3.36 -9.32 7.16
C LEU A 278 3.75 -8.94 8.58
N LEU A 279 3.74 -9.90 9.52
CA LEU A 279 4.17 -9.64 10.89
C LEU A 279 5.62 -9.13 10.94
N GLU A 280 6.55 -9.75 10.21
CA GLU A 280 7.94 -9.28 10.18
C GLU A 280 8.05 -7.85 9.62
N PHE A 281 7.22 -7.46 8.63
CA PHE A 281 7.16 -6.07 8.18
C PHE A 281 6.65 -5.12 9.26
N LEU A 282 5.59 -5.49 9.99
CA LEU A 282 5.07 -4.65 11.06
C LEU A 282 6.04 -4.53 12.25
N LEU A 283 6.80 -5.59 12.53
CA LEU A 283 7.88 -5.55 13.51
C LEU A 283 8.99 -4.59 13.05
N HIS A 284 9.38 -4.67 11.80
CA HIS A 284 10.46 -3.83 11.26
C HIS A 284 10.05 -2.35 11.18
N TYR A 285 8.85 -2.04 10.66
CA TYR A 285 8.47 -0.66 10.33
C TYR A 285 7.75 0.08 11.44
N LEU A 286 6.99 -0.61 12.30
CA LEU A 286 6.15 0.03 13.30
C LEU A 286 6.60 -0.23 14.73
N THR A 287 7.21 -1.40 15.00
CA THR A 287 7.44 -1.86 16.38
C THR A 287 8.84 -1.48 16.85
N ARG A 288 8.94 -0.95 18.07
CA ARG A 288 10.23 -0.70 18.72
C ARG A 288 10.94 -2.03 19.01
N PRO A 289 12.24 -2.18 18.72
CA PRO A 289 12.97 -3.44 18.86
C PRO A 289 12.80 -4.16 20.21
N PRO A 290 12.77 -3.48 21.38
CA PRO A 290 12.58 -4.15 22.66
C PRO A 290 11.24 -4.89 22.79
N TYR A 291 10.23 -4.53 22.00
CA TYR A 291 8.88 -5.09 22.07
C TYR A 291 8.57 -6.11 20.98
N HIS A 292 9.52 -6.48 20.11
CA HIS A 292 9.29 -7.45 19.03
C HIS A 292 8.80 -8.81 19.58
N ILE A 293 9.36 -9.27 20.71
CA ILE A 293 8.93 -10.52 21.35
C ILE A 293 7.50 -10.39 21.87
N HIS A 294 7.17 -9.30 22.55
CA HIS A 294 5.82 -9.08 23.09
C HIS A 294 4.76 -9.07 21.99
N VAL A 295 5.04 -8.43 20.85
CA VAL A 295 4.11 -8.41 19.72
C VAL A 295 3.94 -9.79 19.10
N ARG A 296 5.03 -10.57 18.95
CA ARG A 296 4.95 -11.96 18.47
C ARG A 296 4.14 -12.84 19.41
N GLU A 297 4.43 -12.81 20.70
CA GLU A 297 3.71 -13.59 21.72
C GLU A 297 2.22 -13.29 21.69
N ALA A 298 1.84 -12.02 21.72
CA ALA A 298 0.44 -11.61 21.68
C ALA A 298 -0.31 -12.09 20.43
N LEU A 299 0.37 -12.16 19.27
CA LEU A 299 -0.26 -12.58 18.02
C LEU A 299 -0.24 -14.10 17.83
N TYR A 300 0.84 -14.78 18.17
CA TYR A 300 0.96 -16.23 17.99
C TYR A 300 0.33 -17.02 19.12
N LEU A 301 0.64 -16.68 20.38
CA LEU A 301 0.25 -17.47 21.53
C LEU A 301 -1.13 -17.08 22.05
N ASP A 302 -1.40 -15.79 22.19
CA ASP A 302 -2.64 -15.31 22.82
C ASP A 302 -3.83 -15.35 21.86
N ASN A 303 -3.59 -15.21 20.55
CA ASN A 303 -4.64 -15.20 19.53
C ASN A 303 -4.70 -16.48 18.70
N GLY A 304 -3.81 -17.44 18.93
CA GLY A 304 -3.84 -18.73 18.25
C GLY A 304 -3.71 -18.64 16.73
N LEU A 305 -3.02 -17.63 16.21
CA LEU A 305 -2.76 -17.52 14.79
C LEU A 305 -1.73 -18.59 14.39
N ASP A 306 -2.17 -19.53 13.57
CA ASP A 306 -1.28 -20.48 12.89
C ASP A 306 -0.66 -19.77 11.68
N LEU A 307 0.62 -19.43 11.82
CA LEU A 307 1.35 -18.65 10.83
C LEU A 307 2.40 -19.47 10.06
N PHE A 308 2.37 -20.80 10.19
CA PHE A 308 3.28 -21.72 9.52
C PHE A 308 2.57 -22.63 8.54
#